data_e0d78c65382dcc82785c74577819c25a
#
_entry.id   e0d78c65382dcc82785c74577819c25a
#
_cell.length_a   1.000
_cell.length_b   1.000
_cell.length_c   1.000
_cell.angle_alpha   90.00
_cell.angle_beta   90.00
_cell.angle_gamma   90.00
#
_symmetry.space_group_name_H-M   'P 1'
#
loop_
_entity.id
_entity.type
_entity.pdbx_description
1 polymer ?
#
loop_
_entity_poly.entity_id
_entity_poly.type
_entity_poly.pdbx_seq_one_letter_code
_entity_poly.pdbx_strand_id
1 'polypeptide(L)'
;MKKYLTYDDVNIVPKYSKLKSREDVKLNTRFTKNTELTIPIVASPMDTVTEEDMAKEMLEWGGVGVIHRFMSIEKQSQMMKSVWKVWDSYFNIGKNMGGDDSERTIEKEWDEWYKNVKHWNHPPTKSDWKDLKERFFFADSMIRDEKIWSKRPLCAAVGVTGDYLERARVLVWNGCNVILIDVAHGHHKLVGDAIEEIKNDISEIEVVAGSVATGNGAKFLCEKGADALRVGVGNGSLCETRIRTGV
;
A
#
# COMPACT_ATOMS: atom_id res chain seq x y z
N MET A 1 7.63 -4.73 37.09
CA MET A 1 7.64 -4.70 35.62
C MET A 1 6.24 -4.34 35.13
N LYS A 2 6.10 -3.42 34.19
CA LYS A 2 4.82 -3.19 33.51
C LYS A 2 4.63 -4.31 32.48
N LYS A 3 3.46 -4.96 32.50
CA LYS A 3 3.12 -6.00 31.54
C LYS A 3 2.51 -5.34 30.29
N TYR A 4 3.00 -5.70 29.12
CA TYR A 4 2.44 -5.27 27.83
C TYR A 4 1.84 -6.49 27.13
N LEU A 5 0.71 -6.28 26.45
CA LEU A 5 -0.01 -7.33 25.72
C LEU A 5 0.41 -7.35 24.25
N THR A 6 0.33 -8.52 23.64
CA THR A 6 0.45 -8.72 22.19
C THR A 6 -0.92 -9.03 21.59
N TYR A 7 -1.02 -9.12 20.27
CA TYR A 7 -2.27 -9.54 19.63
C TYR A 7 -2.66 -10.97 19.98
N ASP A 8 -1.68 -11.83 20.34
CA ASP A 8 -1.94 -13.19 20.79
C ASP A 8 -2.57 -13.25 22.21
N ASP A 9 -2.43 -12.17 22.98
CA ASP A 9 -2.96 -12.06 24.35
C ASP A 9 -4.38 -11.47 24.40
N VAL A 10 -4.96 -11.04 23.27
CA VAL A 10 -6.22 -10.30 23.23
C VAL A 10 -7.18 -10.83 22.17
N ASN A 11 -8.47 -10.69 22.43
CA ASN A 11 -9.53 -11.00 21.48
C ASN A 11 -10.39 -9.76 21.24
N ILE A 12 -10.98 -9.69 20.04
CA ILE A 12 -11.98 -8.67 19.73
C ILE A 12 -13.26 -9.00 20.50
N VAL A 13 -13.74 -8.07 21.31
CA VAL A 13 -15.03 -8.22 22.02
C VAL A 13 -16.17 -8.08 21.00
N PRO A 14 -17.00 -9.12 20.83
CA PRO A 14 -18.14 -9.04 19.90
C PRO A 14 -19.14 -7.99 20.37
N LYS A 15 -19.66 -7.24 19.41
CA LYS A 15 -20.68 -6.20 19.66
C LYS A 15 -21.99 -6.58 18.98
N TYR A 16 -23.09 -6.01 19.46
CA TYR A 16 -24.39 -6.15 18.81
C TYR A 16 -24.31 -5.66 17.36
N SER A 17 -24.80 -6.49 16.42
CA SER A 17 -24.81 -6.17 14.99
C SER A 17 -26.25 -6.15 14.45
N LYS A 18 -26.52 -5.23 13.53
CA LYS A 18 -27.76 -5.16 12.75
C LYS A 18 -27.59 -5.65 11.31
N LEU A 19 -26.39 -6.08 10.95
CA LEU A 19 -26.08 -6.57 9.62
C LEU A 19 -26.85 -7.85 9.31
N LYS A 20 -27.44 -7.93 8.13
CA LYS A 20 -28.21 -9.10 7.66
C LYS A 20 -27.36 -10.03 6.82
N SER A 21 -26.39 -9.49 6.09
CA SER A 21 -25.47 -10.25 5.23
C SER A 21 -24.04 -9.76 5.43
N ARG A 22 -23.06 -10.60 5.09
CA ARG A 22 -21.64 -10.20 4.98
C ARG A 22 -21.43 -9.17 3.88
N GLU A 23 -22.25 -9.17 2.85
CA GLU A 23 -22.23 -8.22 1.74
C GLU A 23 -22.59 -6.78 2.18
N ASP A 24 -23.32 -6.63 3.30
CA ASP A 24 -23.64 -5.33 3.87
C ASP A 24 -22.41 -4.63 4.51
N VAL A 25 -21.27 -5.34 4.62
CA VAL A 25 -20.06 -4.83 5.28
C VAL A 25 -19.28 -3.95 4.32
N LYS A 26 -19.10 -2.68 4.67
CA LYS A 26 -18.22 -1.76 3.94
C LYS A 26 -16.78 -1.92 4.43
N LEU A 27 -15.87 -2.27 3.53
CA LEU A 27 -14.46 -2.49 3.83
C LEU A 27 -13.60 -1.24 3.62
N ASN A 28 -14.12 -0.21 2.97
CA ASN A 28 -13.40 1.03 2.71
C ASN A 28 -12.86 1.63 4.01
N THR A 29 -11.59 1.99 4.00
CA THR A 29 -10.92 2.56 5.16
C THR A 29 -9.91 3.62 4.76
N ARG A 30 -9.57 4.50 5.68
CA ARG A 30 -8.52 5.49 5.49
C ARG A 30 -7.17 4.85 5.80
N PHE A 31 -6.22 4.99 4.88
CA PHE A 31 -4.84 4.54 5.07
C PHE A 31 -3.97 5.65 5.66
N THR A 32 -4.01 6.82 5.04
CA THR A 32 -3.35 8.02 5.52
C THR A 32 -4.36 9.17 5.62
N LYS A 33 -3.89 10.39 5.74
CA LYS A 33 -4.76 11.58 5.84
C LYS A 33 -5.61 11.79 4.58
N ASN A 34 -5.03 11.57 3.39
CA ASN A 34 -5.68 11.85 2.11
C ASN A 34 -5.87 10.61 1.23
N THR A 35 -5.33 9.44 1.60
CA THR A 35 -5.44 8.20 0.84
C THR A 35 -6.39 7.20 1.50
N GLU A 36 -7.13 6.46 0.68
CA GLU A 36 -8.12 5.48 1.10
C GLU A 36 -7.82 4.11 0.47
N LEU A 37 -8.19 3.06 1.18
CA LEU A 37 -8.18 1.67 0.70
C LEU A 37 -9.61 1.18 0.54
N THR A 38 -9.87 0.36 -0.47
CA THR A 38 -11.16 -0.31 -0.64
C THR A 38 -11.24 -1.59 0.17
N ILE A 39 -10.09 -2.22 0.46
CA ILE A 39 -9.95 -3.29 1.45
C ILE A 39 -8.89 -2.89 2.50
N PRO A 40 -9.10 -3.17 3.79
CA PRO A 40 -8.22 -2.73 4.87
C PRO A 40 -6.98 -3.64 5.03
N ILE A 41 -6.26 -3.89 3.93
CA ILE A 41 -5.09 -4.79 3.92
C ILE A 41 -3.88 -4.04 3.41
N VAL A 42 -2.78 -4.14 4.17
CA VAL A 42 -1.47 -3.56 3.84
C VAL A 42 -0.42 -4.66 3.86
N ALA A 43 0.23 -4.94 2.72
CA ALA A 43 1.37 -5.84 2.68
C ALA A 43 2.62 -5.11 3.21
N SER A 44 3.19 -5.64 4.31
CA SER A 44 4.34 -5.06 5.01
C SER A 44 5.60 -5.05 4.14
N PRO A 45 6.53 -4.08 4.34
CA PRO A 45 7.78 -3.99 3.60
C PRO A 45 8.77 -5.07 4.04
N MET A 46 8.61 -6.25 3.52
CA MET A 46 9.45 -7.43 3.83
C MET A 46 10.17 -7.88 2.58
N ASP A 47 11.47 -8.14 2.73
CA ASP A 47 12.30 -8.72 1.68
C ASP A 47 11.68 -10.04 1.16
N THR A 48 11.73 -10.25 -0.14
CA THR A 48 11.14 -11.39 -0.85
C THR A 48 9.61 -11.56 -0.74
N VAL A 49 8.91 -10.68 -0.02
CA VAL A 49 7.45 -10.74 0.16
C VAL A 49 6.77 -9.58 -0.57
N THR A 50 7.11 -8.34 -0.25
CA THR A 50 6.47 -7.18 -0.85
C THR A 50 7.43 -6.49 -1.81
N GLU A 51 7.53 -7.08 -2.97
CA GLU A 51 8.21 -6.55 -4.15
C GLU A 51 7.16 -6.12 -5.20
N GLU A 52 7.57 -5.99 -6.45
CA GLU A 52 6.78 -5.48 -7.56
C GLU A 52 5.44 -6.21 -7.74
N ASP A 53 5.46 -7.54 -7.82
CA ASP A 53 4.27 -8.34 -8.13
C ASP A 53 3.24 -8.26 -7.00
N MET A 54 3.67 -8.43 -5.74
CA MET A 54 2.79 -8.27 -4.59
C MET A 54 2.20 -6.86 -4.52
N ALA A 55 2.99 -5.84 -4.82
CA ALA A 55 2.50 -4.45 -4.78
C ALA A 55 1.45 -4.19 -5.88
N LYS A 56 1.60 -4.79 -7.07
CA LYS A 56 0.60 -4.73 -8.15
C LYS A 56 -0.70 -5.42 -7.76
N GLU A 57 -0.61 -6.67 -7.29
CA GLU A 57 -1.77 -7.43 -6.83
C GLU A 57 -2.53 -6.70 -5.71
N MET A 58 -1.81 -6.19 -4.72
CA MET A 58 -2.43 -5.41 -3.64
C MET A 58 -3.14 -4.16 -4.15
N LEU A 59 -2.56 -3.46 -5.13
CA LEU A 59 -3.16 -2.30 -5.76
C LEU A 59 -4.46 -2.67 -6.49
N GLU A 60 -4.47 -3.75 -7.25
CA GLU A 60 -5.63 -4.25 -8.00
C GLU A 60 -6.77 -4.64 -7.06
N TRP A 61 -6.48 -5.30 -5.96
CA TRP A 61 -7.47 -5.66 -4.95
C TRP A 61 -7.94 -4.48 -4.08
N GLY A 62 -7.32 -3.30 -4.23
CA GLY A 62 -7.70 -2.10 -3.49
C GLY A 62 -7.12 -1.99 -2.09
N GLY A 63 -6.12 -2.80 -1.81
CA GLY A 63 -5.21 -2.65 -0.68
C GLY A 63 -3.97 -1.84 -1.05
N VAL A 64 -2.86 -2.02 -0.32
CA VAL A 64 -1.57 -1.43 -0.64
C VAL A 64 -0.42 -2.36 -0.33
N GLY A 65 0.52 -2.51 -1.26
CA GLY A 65 1.81 -3.14 -1.03
C GLY A 65 2.89 -2.09 -0.79
N VAL A 66 3.62 -2.21 0.32
CA VAL A 66 4.74 -1.31 0.63
C VAL A 66 6.03 -1.95 0.16
N ILE A 67 6.62 -1.44 -0.93
CA ILE A 67 7.87 -1.99 -1.47
C ILE A 67 9.00 -1.80 -0.46
N HIS A 68 9.68 -2.89 -0.09
CA HIS A 68 10.74 -2.87 0.92
C HIS A 68 12.00 -2.14 0.45
N ARG A 69 12.87 -1.72 1.41
CA ARG A 69 14.08 -0.92 1.17
C ARG A 69 15.40 -1.70 1.13
N PHE A 70 15.36 -3.02 1.28
CA PHE A 70 16.56 -3.86 1.36
C PHE A 70 17.16 -4.15 -0.02
N MET A 71 17.33 -3.07 -0.81
CA MET A 71 17.88 -3.09 -2.17
C MET A 71 18.42 -1.71 -2.52
N SER A 72 19.09 -1.59 -3.68
CA SER A 72 19.53 -0.28 -4.17
C SER A 72 18.36 0.64 -4.52
N ILE A 73 18.60 1.95 -4.56
CA ILE A 73 17.61 2.96 -4.95
C ILE A 73 17.06 2.65 -6.34
N GLU A 74 17.96 2.30 -7.28
CA GLU A 74 17.62 2.00 -8.67
C GLU A 74 16.64 0.83 -8.77
N LYS A 75 16.93 -0.28 -8.05
CA LYS A 75 16.05 -1.46 -8.07
C LYS A 75 14.69 -1.13 -7.47
N GLN A 76 14.64 -0.47 -6.32
CA GLN A 76 13.38 -0.08 -5.67
C GLN A 76 12.56 0.89 -6.53
N SER A 77 13.22 1.84 -7.18
CA SER A 77 12.57 2.81 -8.06
C SER A 77 12.03 2.17 -9.33
N GLN A 78 12.72 1.18 -9.89
CA GLN A 78 12.23 0.39 -11.04
C GLN A 78 10.96 -0.38 -10.69
N MET A 79 10.92 -1.01 -9.52
CA MET A 79 9.71 -1.68 -9.01
C MET A 79 8.56 -0.68 -8.84
N MET A 80 8.80 0.47 -8.22
CA MET A 80 7.79 1.52 -8.05
C MET A 80 7.26 2.01 -9.40
N LYS A 81 8.14 2.28 -10.36
CA LYS A 81 7.76 2.69 -11.72
C LYS A 81 6.89 1.64 -12.41
N SER A 82 7.15 0.36 -12.17
CA SER A 82 6.37 -0.73 -12.73
C SER A 82 4.95 -0.78 -12.11
N VAL A 83 4.84 -0.61 -10.80
CA VAL A 83 3.54 -0.51 -10.11
C VAL A 83 2.78 0.75 -10.56
N TRP A 84 3.47 1.89 -10.69
CA TRP A 84 2.87 3.12 -11.20
C TRP A 84 2.30 2.96 -12.62
N LYS A 85 2.97 2.24 -13.51
CA LYS A 85 2.45 1.97 -14.86
C LYS A 85 1.13 1.21 -14.85
N VAL A 86 0.97 0.25 -13.94
CA VAL A 86 -0.30 -0.46 -13.75
C VAL A 86 -1.36 0.53 -13.29
N TRP A 87 -1.07 1.34 -12.28
CA TRP A 87 -1.97 2.39 -11.81
C TRP A 87 -2.35 3.37 -12.92
N ASP A 88 -1.38 3.87 -13.68
CA ASP A 88 -1.59 4.83 -14.77
C ASP A 88 -2.45 4.24 -15.90
N SER A 89 -2.26 2.96 -16.24
CA SER A 89 -3.09 2.28 -17.24
C SER A 89 -4.56 2.22 -16.80
N TYR A 90 -4.84 1.84 -15.58
CA TYR A 90 -6.21 1.82 -15.04
C TYR A 90 -6.82 3.21 -14.96
N PHE A 91 -6.05 4.22 -14.54
CA PHE A 91 -6.51 5.60 -14.45
C PHE A 91 -6.88 6.18 -15.81
N ASN A 92 -6.08 5.90 -16.85
CA ASN A 92 -6.34 6.36 -18.21
C ASN A 92 -7.49 5.62 -18.88
N ILE A 93 -7.68 4.32 -18.61
CA ILE A 93 -8.85 3.55 -19.04
C ILE A 93 -10.12 4.18 -18.47
N GLY A 94 -10.16 4.49 -17.16
CA GLY A 94 -11.29 5.14 -16.52
C GLY A 94 -11.67 6.50 -17.12
N LYS A 95 -10.69 7.31 -17.52
CA LYS A 95 -10.92 8.60 -18.20
C LYS A 95 -11.51 8.46 -19.61
N ASN A 96 -11.10 7.43 -20.32
CA ASN A 96 -11.53 7.22 -21.71
C ASN A 96 -12.89 6.49 -21.83
N MET A 97 -13.38 5.87 -20.76
CA MET A 97 -14.64 5.14 -20.73
C MET A 97 -15.90 5.99 -20.54
N GLY A 98 -15.80 7.30 -20.54
CA GLY A 98 -16.95 8.22 -20.40
C GLY A 98 -17.91 8.30 -21.61
N GLY A 99 -17.79 7.40 -22.61
CA GLY A 99 -18.62 7.31 -23.81
C GLY A 99 -19.27 5.94 -24.00
N ASP A 100 -20.37 5.89 -24.74
CA ASP A 100 -21.28 4.76 -25.00
C ASP A 100 -20.64 3.56 -25.75
N ASP A 101 -19.31 3.55 -25.94
CA ASP A 101 -18.53 2.51 -26.65
C ASP A 101 -17.77 1.55 -25.70
N SER A 102 -18.18 1.45 -24.45
CA SER A 102 -17.42 0.76 -23.38
C SER A 102 -17.14 -0.73 -23.64
N GLU A 103 -18.10 -1.49 -24.19
CA GLU A 103 -17.90 -2.94 -24.45
C GLU A 103 -16.88 -3.23 -25.57
N ARG A 104 -16.88 -2.41 -26.62
CA ARG A 104 -15.98 -2.59 -27.78
C ARG A 104 -14.53 -2.22 -27.49
N THR A 105 -14.32 -1.26 -26.60
CA THR A 105 -12.99 -0.81 -26.19
C THR A 105 -12.34 -1.84 -25.27
N ILE A 106 -13.10 -2.40 -24.34
CA ILE A 106 -12.65 -3.45 -23.40
C ILE A 106 -12.18 -4.72 -24.15
N GLU A 107 -12.90 -5.17 -25.18
CA GLU A 107 -12.49 -6.34 -25.98
C GLU A 107 -11.21 -6.09 -26.79
N LYS A 108 -11.02 -4.89 -27.33
CA LYS A 108 -9.80 -4.54 -28.07
C LYS A 108 -8.56 -4.45 -27.19
N GLU A 109 -8.68 -3.80 -26.05
CA GLU A 109 -7.58 -3.65 -25.10
C GLU A 109 -7.22 -4.98 -24.44
N TRP A 110 -8.22 -5.85 -24.22
CA TRP A 110 -8.01 -7.22 -23.80
C TRP A 110 -7.20 -8.03 -24.79
N ASP A 111 -7.55 -8.01 -26.07
CA ASP A 111 -6.82 -8.71 -27.11
C ASP A 111 -5.37 -8.22 -27.25
N GLU A 112 -5.13 -6.95 -26.99
CA GLU A 112 -3.81 -6.35 -27.00
C GLU A 112 -3.01 -6.74 -25.75
N TRP A 113 -3.64 -6.73 -24.58
CA TRP A 113 -3.04 -7.20 -23.32
C TRP A 113 -2.74 -8.71 -23.37
N TYR A 114 -3.70 -9.54 -23.84
CA TYR A 114 -3.53 -10.98 -23.99
C TYR A 114 -2.39 -11.33 -24.94
N LYS A 115 -2.18 -10.57 -25.99
CA LYS A 115 -1.01 -10.74 -26.86
C LYS A 115 0.31 -10.54 -26.13
N ASN A 116 0.33 -9.69 -25.11
CA ASN A 116 1.52 -9.38 -24.31
C ASN A 116 1.75 -10.39 -23.18
N VAL A 117 0.70 -11.04 -22.64
CA VAL A 117 0.82 -12.01 -21.54
C VAL A 117 0.83 -13.48 -21.98
N LYS A 118 0.55 -13.78 -23.25
CA LYS A 118 0.60 -15.16 -23.80
C LYS A 118 1.97 -15.85 -23.66
N HIS A 119 3.01 -15.12 -23.29
CA HIS A 119 4.37 -15.60 -23.05
C HIS A 119 4.61 -16.02 -21.59
N TRP A 120 3.65 -15.85 -20.70
CA TRP A 120 3.75 -16.31 -19.32
C TRP A 120 3.77 -17.85 -19.29
N ASN A 121 4.48 -18.43 -18.33
CA ASN A 121 4.54 -19.89 -18.15
C ASN A 121 3.16 -20.53 -17.90
N HIS A 122 2.19 -19.75 -17.51
CA HIS A 122 0.78 -20.13 -17.36
C HIS A 122 -0.11 -19.02 -17.92
N PRO A 123 -0.39 -18.99 -19.23
CA PRO A 123 -1.30 -18.02 -19.81
C PRO A 123 -2.72 -18.25 -19.25
N PRO A 124 -3.46 -17.19 -18.91
CA PRO A 124 -4.82 -17.32 -18.41
C PRO A 124 -5.72 -18.04 -19.42
N THR A 125 -6.57 -18.92 -18.93
CA THR A 125 -7.54 -19.68 -19.75
C THR A 125 -8.83 -18.86 -19.98
N LYS A 126 -9.70 -19.32 -20.90
CA LYS A 126 -11.03 -18.70 -21.08
C LYS A 126 -11.91 -18.75 -19.81
N SER A 127 -11.63 -19.65 -18.87
CA SER A 127 -12.29 -19.73 -17.55
C SER A 127 -11.81 -18.60 -16.63
N ASP A 128 -10.50 -18.35 -16.64
CA ASP A 128 -9.90 -17.24 -15.90
C ASP A 128 -10.39 -15.89 -16.43
N TRP A 129 -10.76 -15.85 -17.72
CA TRP A 129 -11.39 -14.72 -18.37
C TRP A 129 -12.76 -14.34 -17.81
N LYS A 130 -13.58 -15.32 -17.48
CA LYS A 130 -14.89 -15.07 -16.88
C LYS A 130 -14.74 -14.49 -15.48
N ASP A 131 -13.83 -15.04 -14.69
CA ASP A 131 -13.46 -14.51 -13.37
C ASP A 131 -12.81 -13.12 -13.48
N LEU A 132 -11.96 -12.90 -14.49
CA LEU A 132 -11.38 -11.59 -14.77
C LEU A 132 -12.46 -10.59 -15.22
N LYS A 133 -13.41 -10.98 -16.07
CA LYS A 133 -14.57 -10.11 -16.42
C LYS A 133 -15.40 -9.73 -15.21
N GLU A 134 -15.69 -10.67 -14.32
CA GLU A 134 -16.42 -10.38 -13.08
C GLU A 134 -15.60 -9.47 -12.15
N ARG A 135 -14.28 -9.66 -12.09
CA ARG A 135 -13.33 -8.79 -11.38
C ARG A 135 -13.23 -7.41 -12.05
N PHE A 136 -13.16 -7.35 -13.37
CA PHE A 136 -13.19 -6.08 -14.13
C PHE A 136 -14.54 -5.38 -13.97
N PHE A 137 -15.66 -6.08 -13.94
CA PHE A 137 -16.99 -5.49 -13.69
C PHE A 137 -17.09 -4.94 -12.25
N PHE A 138 -16.51 -5.62 -11.28
CA PHE A 138 -16.38 -5.12 -9.92
C PHE A 138 -15.40 -3.93 -9.87
N ALA A 139 -14.29 -4.01 -10.59
CA ALA A 139 -13.38 -2.89 -10.79
C ALA A 139 -14.04 -1.75 -11.58
N ASP A 140 -14.86 -2.02 -12.59
CA ASP A 140 -15.55 -1.00 -13.40
C ASP A 140 -16.51 -0.15 -12.55
N SER A 141 -17.23 -0.75 -11.60
CA SER A 141 -18.04 0.00 -10.65
C SER A 141 -17.17 0.89 -9.73
N MET A 142 -15.91 0.51 -9.49
CA MET A 142 -14.92 1.27 -8.73
C MET A 142 -14.10 2.23 -9.62
N ILE A 143 -13.86 1.88 -10.89
CA ILE A 143 -13.13 2.69 -11.89
C ILE A 143 -13.91 3.95 -12.27
N ARG A 144 -15.24 3.90 -12.24
CA ARG A 144 -16.10 5.07 -12.55
C ARG A 144 -15.97 6.21 -11.55
N ASP A 145 -15.40 5.96 -10.38
CA ASP A 145 -15.09 7.03 -9.43
C ASP A 145 -13.61 7.45 -9.55
N GLU A 146 -13.35 8.38 -10.47
CA GLU A 146 -12.04 9.02 -10.68
C GLU A 146 -11.42 9.49 -9.35
N LYS A 147 -12.27 9.86 -8.37
CA LYS A 147 -11.84 10.26 -7.03
C LYS A 147 -11.25 9.12 -6.21
N ILE A 148 -11.67 7.87 -6.45
CA ILE A 148 -11.15 6.70 -5.71
C ILE A 148 -9.76 6.33 -6.25
N TRP A 149 -9.56 6.30 -7.56
CA TRP A 149 -8.28 5.95 -8.16
C TRP A 149 -7.19 7.01 -7.92
N SER A 150 -7.53 8.29 -8.02
CA SER A 150 -6.59 9.37 -7.73
C SER A 150 -6.05 9.36 -6.29
N LYS A 151 -6.72 8.65 -5.38
CA LYS A 151 -6.37 8.55 -3.97
C LYS A 151 -5.71 7.22 -3.57
N ARG A 152 -5.51 6.28 -4.51
CA ARG A 152 -4.87 5.00 -4.18
C ARG A 152 -3.41 5.19 -3.82
N PRO A 153 -2.94 4.60 -2.70
CA PRO A 153 -1.56 4.73 -2.29
C PRO A 153 -0.62 3.86 -3.12
N LEU A 154 0.45 4.49 -3.62
CA LEU A 154 1.65 3.84 -4.14
C LEU A 154 2.74 4.03 -3.10
N CYS A 155 3.06 2.99 -2.35
CA CYS A 155 3.83 3.10 -1.13
C CYS A 155 5.16 2.35 -1.19
N ALA A 156 6.23 3.00 -0.70
CA ALA A 156 7.53 2.39 -0.55
C ALA A 156 8.18 2.76 0.78
N ALA A 157 9.02 1.85 1.27
CA ALA A 157 9.73 2.03 2.54
C ALA A 157 11.08 2.75 2.36
N VAL A 158 11.42 3.58 3.33
CA VAL A 158 12.74 4.19 3.48
C VAL A 158 13.26 3.98 4.92
N GLY A 159 14.57 4.20 5.13
CA GLY A 159 15.17 4.24 6.44
C GLY A 159 15.14 5.64 7.06
N VAL A 160 16.08 5.89 8.02
CA VAL A 160 16.29 7.18 8.68
C VAL A 160 17.76 7.60 8.70
N THR A 161 18.60 6.88 7.99
CA THR A 161 20.05 7.13 7.88
C THR A 161 20.51 6.86 6.45
N GLY A 162 21.67 7.39 6.10
CA GLY A 162 22.26 7.18 4.76
C GLY A 162 21.46 7.89 3.68
N ASP A 163 21.00 7.11 2.70
CA ASP A 163 20.40 7.57 1.45
C ASP A 163 18.89 7.86 1.51
N TYR A 164 18.27 7.84 2.69
CA TYR A 164 16.80 7.83 2.82
C TYR A 164 16.09 9.01 2.12
N LEU A 165 16.67 10.21 2.17
CA LEU A 165 16.07 11.40 1.55
C LEU A 165 16.21 11.37 0.02
N GLU A 166 17.39 11.00 -0.50
CA GLU A 166 17.61 10.78 -1.93
C GLU A 166 16.68 9.67 -2.45
N ARG A 167 16.60 8.57 -1.72
CA ARG A 167 15.70 7.44 -2.02
C ARG A 167 14.24 7.89 -2.07
N ALA A 168 13.78 8.69 -1.11
CA ALA A 168 12.41 9.24 -1.10
C ALA A 168 12.14 10.08 -2.35
N ARG A 169 13.06 10.97 -2.74
CA ARG A 169 12.96 11.80 -3.97
C ARG A 169 12.81 10.95 -5.22
N VAL A 170 13.68 9.94 -5.35
CA VAL A 170 13.68 9.05 -6.54
C VAL A 170 12.41 8.21 -6.59
N LEU A 171 11.91 7.73 -5.45
CA LEU A 171 10.66 6.97 -5.37
C LEU A 171 9.46 7.84 -5.78
N VAL A 172 9.37 9.06 -5.26
CA VAL A 172 8.31 10.02 -5.61
C VAL A 172 8.34 10.39 -7.09
N TRP A 173 9.54 10.61 -7.65
CA TRP A 173 9.71 10.82 -9.09
C TRP A 173 9.18 9.64 -9.94
N ASN A 174 9.19 8.43 -9.38
CA ASN A 174 8.67 7.22 -10.03
C ASN A 174 7.23 6.86 -9.61
N GLY A 175 6.47 7.82 -9.07
CA GLY A 175 5.04 7.70 -8.81
C GLY A 175 4.64 7.33 -7.38
N CYS A 176 5.61 7.16 -6.46
CA CYS A 176 5.29 6.96 -5.04
C CYS A 176 4.59 8.19 -4.47
N ASN A 177 3.45 8.02 -3.83
CA ASN A 177 2.70 9.12 -3.18
C ASN A 177 2.61 8.96 -1.66
N VAL A 178 3.08 7.83 -1.12
CA VAL A 178 3.17 7.58 0.32
C VAL A 178 4.54 6.98 0.65
N ILE A 179 5.29 7.63 1.52
CA ILE A 179 6.56 7.10 2.05
C ILE A 179 6.31 6.47 3.42
N LEU A 180 6.76 5.22 3.59
CA LEU A 180 6.77 4.57 4.90
C LEU A 180 8.17 4.58 5.49
N ILE A 181 8.36 5.26 6.62
CA ILE A 181 9.59 5.18 7.42
C ILE A 181 9.56 3.89 8.22
N ASP A 182 10.36 2.90 7.80
CA ASP A 182 10.39 1.55 8.37
C ASP A 182 11.59 1.32 9.26
N VAL A 183 11.36 1.40 10.59
CA VAL A 183 12.33 1.10 11.62
C VAL A 183 11.72 0.23 12.73
N ALA A 184 12.57 -0.50 13.45
CA ALA A 184 12.14 -1.36 14.55
C ALA A 184 11.60 -0.55 15.75
N HIS A 185 12.12 0.67 15.98
CA HIS A 185 11.74 1.55 17.09
C HIS A 185 11.47 2.97 16.58
N GLY A 186 10.21 3.29 16.34
CA GLY A 186 9.78 4.58 15.78
C GLY A 186 9.86 5.76 16.77
N HIS A 187 9.78 5.53 18.07
CA HIS A 187 9.91 6.59 19.08
C HIS A 187 11.36 7.01 19.27
N HIS A 188 11.98 7.55 18.24
CA HIS A 188 13.39 7.91 18.20
C HIS A 188 13.58 9.24 17.46
N LYS A 189 14.56 10.04 17.93
CA LYS A 189 14.85 11.36 17.35
C LYS A 189 15.07 11.32 15.84
N LEU A 190 15.86 10.38 15.33
CA LEU A 190 16.15 10.26 13.91
C LEU A 190 14.88 10.02 13.06
N VAL A 191 13.87 9.36 13.63
CA VAL A 191 12.60 9.16 12.93
C VAL A 191 11.83 10.47 12.83
N GLY A 192 11.81 11.24 13.92
CA GLY A 192 11.22 12.58 13.93
C GLY A 192 11.89 13.52 12.95
N ASP A 193 13.23 13.55 12.96
CA ASP A 193 14.03 14.35 12.03
C ASP A 193 13.74 13.95 10.56
N ALA A 194 13.73 12.65 10.27
CA ALA A 194 13.46 12.14 8.92
C ALA A 194 12.05 12.50 8.41
N ILE A 195 11.02 12.47 9.28
CA ILE A 195 9.67 12.91 8.91
C ILE A 195 9.69 14.38 8.51
N GLU A 196 10.28 15.24 9.35
CA GLU A 196 10.37 16.68 9.09
C GLU A 196 11.17 16.98 7.82
N GLU A 197 12.30 16.31 7.62
CA GLU A 197 13.14 16.51 6.43
C GLU A 197 12.42 16.08 5.14
N ILE A 198 11.80 14.90 5.13
CA ILE A 198 11.06 14.40 3.96
C ILE A 198 9.91 15.37 3.62
N LYS A 199 9.12 15.80 4.61
CA LYS A 199 7.97 16.68 4.38
C LYS A 199 8.37 18.10 4.00
N ASN A 200 9.51 18.59 4.45
CA ASN A 200 10.03 19.89 4.05
C ASN A 200 10.62 19.88 2.64
N ASP A 201 11.20 18.76 2.23
CA ASP A 201 11.86 18.61 0.94
C ASP A 201 10.89 18.25 -0.19
N ILE A 202 9.90 17.39 0.12
CA ILE A 202 8.93 16.90 -0.85
C ILE A 202 7.53 17.36 -0.42
N SER A 203 7.06 18.45 -1.06
CA SER A 203 5.72 18.96 -0.79
C SER A 203 4.64 17.92 -1.11
N GLU A 204 3.59 17.90 -0.30
CA GLU A 204 2.39 17.06 -0.48
C GLU A 204 2.60 15.54 -0.31
N ILE A 205 3.83 15.06 -0.02
CA ILE A 205 4.06 13.64 0.28
C ILE A 205 3.39 13.25 1.60
N GLU A 206 2.73 12.10 1.61
CA GLU A 206 2.21 11.52 2.84
C GLU A 206 3.24 10.58 3.45
N VAL A 207 3.42 10.68 4.78
CA VAL A 207 4.41 9.89 5.52
C VAL A 207 3.73 9.01 6.55
N VAL A 208 3.90 7.71 6.39
CA VAL A 208 3.57 6.70 7.41
C VAL A 208 4.84 6.45 8.23
N ALA A 209 4.76 6.49 9.54
CA ALA A 209 5.93 6.28 10.40
C ALA A 209 5.71 5.17 11.43
N GLY A 210 6.72 4.39 11.68
CA GLY A 210 6.71 3.32 12.69
C GLY A 210 7.98 2.47 12.62
N SER A 211 8.03 1.45 13.49
CA SER A 211 6.94 0.92 14.31
C SER A 211 6.89 1.54 15.69
N VAL A 212 5.71 1.78 16.23
CA VAL A 212 5.51 2.25 17.60
C VAL A 212 4.57 1.30 18.36
N ALA A 213 4.77 1.19 19.68
CA ALA A 213 3.98 0.35 20.57
C ALA A 213 3.41 1.12 21.78
N THR A 214 3.63 2.42 21.88
CA THR A 214 3.20 3.23 23.03
C THR A 214 2.49 4.51 22.58
N GLY A 215 1.55 4.99 23.40
CA GLY A 215 0.85 6.25 23.15
C GLY A 215 1.80 7.45 23.04
N ASN A 216 2.87 7.50 23.84
CA ASN A 216 3.87 8.57 23.78
C ASN A 216 4.63 8.53 22.43
N GLY A 217 5.01 7.34 21.96
CA GLY A 217 5.64 7.18 20.65
C GLY A 217 4.71 7.60 19.51
N ALA A 218 3.45 7.21 19.58
CA ALA A 218 2.44 7.62 18.62
C ALA A 218 2.27 9.15 18.60
N LYS A 219 2.09 9.76 19.77
CA LYS A 219 1.98 11.22 19.91
C LYS A 219 3.20 11.93 19.33
N PHE A 220 4.42 11.48 19.68
CA PHE A 220 5.66 12.03 19.16
C PHE A 220 5.70 12.05 17.63
N LEU A 221 5.38 10.92 16.97
CA LEU A 221 5.40 10.85 15.50
C LEU A 221 4.32 11.74 14.85
N CYS A 222 3.13 11.84 15.45
CA CYS A 222 2.09 12.76 14.99
C CYS A 222 2.53 14.22 15.11
N GLU A 223 3.18 14.61 16.24
CA GLU A 223 3.72 15.96 16.44
C GLU A 223 4.84 16.30 15.45
N LYS A 224 5.57 15.28 14.96
CA LYS A 224 6.58 15.42 13.91
C LYS A 224 6.00 15.47 12.49
N GLY A 225 4.70 15.32 12.33
CA GLY A 225 4.00 15.48 11.07
C GLY A 225 3.70 14.18 10.30
N ALA A 226 3.78 13.01 10.95
CA ALA A 226 3.35 11.76 10.33
C ALA A 226 1.84 11.80 10.00
N ASP A 227 1.46 11.36 8.79
CA ASP A 227 0.08 11.32 8.32
C ASP A 227 -0.63 10.01 8.70
N ALA A 228 0.14 8.97 9.01
CA ALA A 228 -0.32 7.72 9.57
C ALA A 228 0.78 7.02 10.39
N LEU A 229 0.38 6.04 11.20
CA LEU A 229 1.28 5.32 12.08
C LEU A 229 1.22 3.82 11.82
N ARG A 230 2.39 3.17 11.81
CA ARG A 230 2.49 1.73 11.89
C ARG A 230 2.63 1.32 13.36
N VAL A 231 1.56 0.72 13.89
CA VAL A 231 1.46 0.34 15.30
C VAL A 231 1.73 -1.15 15.50
N GLY A 232 2.56 -1.49 16.47
CA GLY A 232 2.92 -2.86 16.82
C GLY A 232 4.37 -3.19 16.47
N VAL A 233 5.02 -3.98 17.35
CA VAL A 233 6.41 -4.41 17.19
C VAL A 233 6.47 -5.92 17.29
N GLY A 234 6.98 -6.58 16.25
CA GLY A 234 7.23 -8.01 16.24
C GLY A 234 5.98 -8.89 16.34
N ASN A 235 4.85 -8.45 15.76
CA ASN A 235 3.57 -9.17 15.84
C ASN A 235 3.46 -10.33 14.83
N GLY A 236 4.34 -10.41 13.84
CA GLY A 236 4.36 -11.52 12.87
C GLY A 236 4.91 -12.80 13.50
N SER A 237 4.35 -13.96 13.16
CA SER A 237 4.76 -15.26 13.72
C SER A 237 6.24 -15.60 13.47
N LEU A 238 6.83 -15.10 12.38
CA LEU A 238 8.24 -15.28 12.03
C LEU A 238 9.11 -14.07 12.40
N CYS A 239 8.54 -13.03 13.02
CA CYS A 239 9.25 -11.80 13.31
C CYS A 239 10.15 -11.92 14.55
N GLU A 240 11.45 -11.77 14.37
CA GLU A 240 12.45 -11.79 15.43
C GLU A 240 12.70 -10.41 16.07
N THR A 241 12.02 -9.36 15.63
CA THR A 241 12.31 -7.98 16.05
C THR A 241 12.27 -7.83 17.57
N ARG A 242 11.27 -8.39 18.24
CA ARG A 242 11.17 -8.33 19.71
C ARG A 242 12.35 -8.99 20.41
N ILE A 243 12.81 -10.14 19.90
CA ILE A 243 13.94 -10.88 20.46
C ILE A 243 15.23 -10.08 20.27
N ARG A 244 15.42 -9.50 19.07
CA ARG A 244 16.64 -8.75 18.71
C ARG A 244 16.71 -7.38 19.37
N THR A 245 15.58 -6.74 19.62
CA THR A 245 15.51 -5.37 20.20
C THR A 245 15.23 -5.38 21.69
N GLY A 246 14.81 -6.50 22.27
CA GLY A 246 14.46 -6.62 23.69
C GLY A 246 13.12 -5.94 24.04
N VAL A 247 12.23 -5.77 23.07
CA VAL A 247 10.91 -5.12 23.23
C VAL A 247 9.82 -6.15 23.44
#